data_2627ca969102e59a41ccb7b623fa813b
#
_entry.id   2627ca969102e59a41ccb7b623fa813b
#
_cell.length_a   1.000
_cell.length_b   1.000
_cell.length_c   1.000
_cell.angle_alpha   90.00
_cell.angle_beta   90.00
_cell.angle_gamma   90.00
#
_symmetry.space_group_name_H-M   'P 1'
#
loop_
_entity.id
_entity.type
_entity.pdbx_description
1 polymer ?
#
loop_
_entity_poly.entity_id
_entity_poly.type
_entity_poly.pdbx_seq_one_letter_code
_entity_poly.pdbx_strand_id
1 'polypeptide(L)'
;MNAWAYVNHPKPKPMKKHLLLLAALACPLAHAGDSALDAARRFFEAVRNQQGAAAVAQLSIPADERDAFQHMIDNGDITRIFADHGGIDHFSIDETGVKSDTYQLVRVTVYGKDGNSAPFGDILIIHTADRGWLVDGRSF
;
A
#
# COMPACT_ATOMS: atom_id res chain seq x y z
N MET A 1 49.25 23.54 61.35
CA MET A 1 48.26 22.47 61.31
C MET A 1 47.32 22.80 60.16
N ASN A 2 47.47 22.10 59.08
CA ASN A 2 46.82 22.44 57.81
C ASN A 2 45.51 21.69 57.67
N ALA A 3 44.41 22.43 57.70
CA ALA A 3 43.11 21.91 57.34
C ALA A 3 42.97 21.95 55.79
N TRP A 4 43.01 20.79 55.20
CA TRP A 4 42.71 20.63 53.74
C TRP A 4 41.21 20.70 53.52
N ALA A 5 40.76 21.80 52.93
CA ALA A 5 39.37 21.93 52.46
C ALA A 5 39.18 21.03 51.27
N TYR A 6 38.33 20.04 51.42
CA TYR A 6 37.83 19.23 50.34
C TYR A 6 36.85 20.06 49.48
N VAL A 7 37.32 20.49 48.34
CA VAL A 7 36.45 21.12 47.36
C VAL A 7 35.65 20.01 46.67
N ASN A 8 34.39 19.90 47.04
CA ASN A 8 33.42 19.04 46.33
C ASN A 8 33.14 19.65 44.97
N HIS A 9 33.73 19.06 43.94
CA HIS A 9 33.30 19.32 42.58
C HIS A 9 31.96 18.61 42.32
N PRO A 10 30.90 19.33 41.94
CA PRO A 10 29.66 18.68 41.54
C PRO A 10 29.90 17.93 40.24
N LYS A 11 29.61 16.63 40.23
CA LYS A 11 29.64 15.80 39.05
C LYS A 11 28.65 16.36 38.00
N PRO A 12 29.04 16.51 36.73
CA PRO A 12 28.13 16.95 35.73
C PRO A 12 26.99 15.90 35.58
N LYS A 13 25.75 16.36 35.70
CA LYS A 13 24.57 15.54 35.45
C LYS A 13 24.60 15.07 33.99
N PRO A 14 24.33 13.79 33.73
CA PRO A 14 24.23 13.33 32.36
C PRO A 14 23.08 14.08 31.70
N MET A 15 23.38 14.86 30.67
CA MET A 15 22.37 15.43 29.78
C MET A 15 21.59 14.27 29.17
N LYS A 16 20.33 14.12 29.55
CA LYS A 16 19.40 13.28 28.86
C LYS A 16 19.33 13.81 27.40
N LYS A 17 19.97 13.10 26.48
CA LYS A 17 19.78 13.29 25.08
C LYS A 17 18.31 13.00 24.82
N HIS A 18 17.50 14.04 24.73
CA HIS A 18 16.18 13.92 24.14
C HIS A 18 16.40 13.51 22.70
N LEU A 19 16.28 12.21 22.46
CA LEU A 19 16.14 11.67 21.15
C LEU A 19 14.79 12.22 20.65
N LEU A 20 14.84 13.33 19.94
CA LEU A 20 13.73 13.80 19.13
C LEU A 20 13.51 12.72 18.06
N LEU A 21 12.62 11.78 18.40
CA LEU A 21 12.04 10.89 17.42
C LEU A 21 11.18 11.78 16.52
N LEU A 22 11.77 12.31 15.47
CA LEU A 22 11.00 12.81 14.34
C LEU A 22 10.27 11.59 13.80
N ALA A 23 9.04 11.39 14.26
CA ALA A 23 8.08 10.61 13.53
C ALA A 23 7.89 11.35 12.21
N ALA A 24 8.63 10.93 11.20
CA ALA A 24 8.32 11.28 9.84
C ALA A 24 6.90 10.74 9.61
N LEU A 25 5.91 11.62 9.69
CA LEU A 25 4.61 11.40 9.10
C LEU A 25 4.91 11.13 7.63
N ALA A 26 5.01 9.84 7.29
CA ALA A 26 4.96 9.42 5.92
C ALA A 26 3.53 9.69 5.44
N CYS A 27 3.25 10.95 5.09
CA CYS A 27 2.21 11.21 4.12
C CYS A 27 2.54 10.31 2.94
N PRO A 28 1.59 9.51 2.42
CA PRO A 28 1.78 8.90 1.12
C PRO A 28 1.88 10.06 0.13
N LEU A 29 3.09 10.50 -0.11
CA LEU A 29 3.40 11.36 -1.24
C LEU A 29 2.95 10.56 -2.45
N ALA A 30 1.92 11.04 -3.13
CA ALA A 30 1.67 10.65 -4.51
C ALA A 30 3.01 10.87 -5.22
N HIS A 31 3.70 9.77 -5.55
CA HIS A 31 5.05 9.86 -6.08
C HIS A 31 4.92 10.50 -7.46
N ALA A 32 5.51 11.70 -7.60
CA ALA A 32 5.68 12.31 -8.91
C ALA A 32 6.45 11.29 -9.77
N GLY A 33 5.74 10.69 -10.77
CA GLY A 33 6.28 9.63 -11.62
C GLY A 33 5.56 8.29 -11.53
N ASP A 34 4.58 8.10 -10.64
CA ASP A 34 3.74 6.90 -10.62
C ASP A 34 2.94 6.79 -11.92
N SER A 35 2.95 5.60 -12.50
CA SER A 35 2.12 5.25 -13.66
C SER A 35 0.83 4.56 -13.22
N ALA A 36 -0.12 4.46 -14.16
CA ALA A 36 -1.32 3.65 -13.95
C ALA A 36 -0.97 2.19 -13.62
N LEU A 37 0.05 1.62 -14.29
CA LEU A 37 0.51 0.26 -14.00
C LEU A 37 1.06 0.11 -12.59
N ASP A 38 1.78 1.10 -12.09
CA ASP A 38 2.32 1.07 -10.73
C ASP A 38 1.21 1.11 -9.67
N ALA A 39 0.16 1.90 -9.90
CA ALA A 39 -1.02 1.93 -9.03
C ALA A 39 -1.74 0.58 -9.03
N ALA A 40 -1.94 -0.02 -10.20
CA ALA A 40 -2.54 -1.35 -10.31
C ALA A 40 -1.67 -2.42 -9.60
N ARG A 41 -0.36 -2.42 -9.80
CA ARG A 41 0.55 -3.35 -9.13
C ARG A 41 0.48 -3.24 -7.62
N ARG A 42 0.52 -2.03 -7.07
CA ARG A 42 0.40 -1.82 -5.62
C ARG A 42 -0.92 -2.32 -5.07
N PHE A 43 -2.02 -2.08 -5.78
CA PHE A 43 -3.33 -2.56 -5.39
C PHE A 43 -3.38 -4.09 -5.33
N PHE A 44 -3.03 -4.77 -6.41
CA PHE A 44 -3.11 -6.22 -6.48
C PHE A 44 -2.09 -6.93 -5.58
N GLU A 45 -0.92 -6.33 -5.35
CA GLU A 45 0.04 -6.81 -4.36
C GLU A 45 -0.55 -6.73 -2.93
N ALA A 46 -1.22 -5.63 -2.59
CA ALA A 46 -1.90 -5.47 -1.30
C ALA A 46 -3.06 -6.47 -1.16
N VAL A 47 -3.82 -6.72 -2.21
CA VAL A 47 -4.88 -7.75 -2.22
C VAL A 47 -4.29 -9.14 -1.97
N ARG A 48 -3.22 -9.51 -2.70
CA ARG A 48 -2.53 -10.79 -2.52
C ARG A 48 -2.06 -11.01 -1.10
N ASN A 49 -1.53 -9.96 -0.47
CA ASN A 49 -0.98 -9.99 0.88
C ASN A 49 -2.05 -9.75 1.98
N GLN A 50 -3.33 -9.66 1.60
CA GLN A 50 -4.45 -9.39 2.53
C GLN A 50 -4.25 -8.11 3.36
N GLN A 51 -3.73 -7.08 2.72
CA GLN A 51 -3.46 -5.77 3.30
C GLN A 51 -4.58 -4.79 2.91
N GLY A 52 -5.76 -4.92 3.54
CA GLY A 52 -6.95 -4.18 3.16
C GLY A 52 -6.77 -2.67 3.17
N ALA A 53 -6.17 -2.11 4.22
CA ALA A 53 -5.90 -0.67 4.30
C ALA A 53 -5.00 -0.17 3.16
N ALA A 54 -3.94 -0.92 2.81
CA ALA A 54 -3.04 -0.58 1.71
C ALA A 54 -3.74 -0.68 0.34
N ALA A 55 -4.60 -1.68 0.15
CA ALA A 55 -5.39 -1.83 -1.06
C ALA A 55 -6.40 -0.69 -1.23
N VAL A 56 -7.16 -0.37 -0.19
CA VAL A 56 -8.16 0.72 -0.20
C VAL A 56 -7.50 2.08 -0.45
N ALA A 57 -6.26 2.29 0.00
CA ALA A 57 -5.49 3.50 -0.31
C ALA A 57 -5.22 3.69 -1.81
N GLN A 58 -5.25 2.62 -2.61
CA GLN A 58 -5.07 2.63 -4.06
C GLN A 58 -6.42 2.66 -4.83
N LEU A 59 -7.55 2.69 -4.12
CA LEU A 59 -8.88 2.66 -4.72
C LEU A 59 -9.54 4.03 -4.79
N SER A 60 -10.30 4.24 -5.86
CA SER A 60 -11.31 5.27 -5.97
C SER A 60 -12.69 4.63 -5.74
N ILE A 61 -13.18 4.71 -4.52
CA ILE A 61 -14.51 4.23 -4.10
C ILE A 61 -15.15 5.24 -3.14
N PRO A 62 -16.48 5.24 -3.00
CA PRO A 62 -17.18 6.02 -1.99
C PRO A 62 -16.66 5.77 -0.57
N ALA A 63 -16.66 6.80 0.27
CA ALA A 63 -16.09 6.71 1.61
C ALA A 63 -16.82 5.68 2.50
N ASP A 64 -18.11 5.53 2.33
CA ASP A 64 -18.97 4.59 3.06
C ASP A 64 -18.76 3.12 2.64
N GLU A 65 -18.15 2.86 1.50
CA GLU A 65 -17.84 1.51 1.03
C GLU A 65 -16.44 1.03 1.44
N ARG A 66 -15.56 1.94 1.87
CA ARG A 66 -14.15 1.64 2.13
C ARG A 66 -13.95 0.58 3.19
N ASP A 67 -14.67 0.69 4.30
CA ASP A 67 -14.53 -0.23 5.44
C ASP A 67 -14.95 -1.66 5.04
N ALA A 68 -16.05 -1.78 4.31
CA ALA A 68 -16.53 -3.08 3.84
C ALA A 68 -15.53 -3.72 2.87
N PHE A 69 -14.97 -2.94 1.95
CA PHE A 69 -13.98 -3.42 1.00
C PHE A 69 -12.67 -3.82 1.68
N GLN A 70 -12.22 -3.01 2.65
CA GLN A 70 -11.06 -3.33 3.47
C GLN A 70 -11.23 -4.67 4.19
N HIS A 71 -12.36 -4.87 4.87
CA HIS A 71 -12.66 -6.12 5.57
C HIS A 71 -12.68 -7.33 4.64
N MET A 72 -13.24 -7.18 3.45
CA MET A 72 -13.27 -8.25 2.45
C MET A 72 -11.84 -8.68 2.05
N ILE A 73 -10.92 -7.73 1.91
CA ILE A 73 -9.51 -8.02 1.59
C ILE A 73 -8.81 -8.64 2.80
N ASP A 74 -8.95 -8.05 3.98
CA ASP A 74 -8.29 -8.53 5.21
C ASP A 74 -8.71 -9.95 5.58
N ASN A 75 -9.97 -10.30 5.34
CA ASN A 75 -10.50 -11.64 5.56
C ASN A 75 -10.12 -12.65 4.47
N GLY A 76 -9.48 -12.21 3.39
CA GLY A 76 -9.06 -13.06 2.29
C GLY A 76 -10.20 -13.54 1.40
N ASP A 77 -11.33 -12.83 1.35
CA ASP A 77 -12.47 -13.25 0.54
C ASP A 77 -12.15 -13.25 -0.96
N ILE A 78 -11.32 -12.32 -1.42
CA ILE A 78 -10.84 -12.29 -2.80
C ILE A 78 -9.84 -13.41 -3.06
N THR A 79 -8.90 -13.65 -2.14
CA THR A 79 -7.85 -14.65 -2.32
C THR A 79 -8.37 -16.09 -2.19
N ARG A 80 -9.49 -16.28 -1.51
CA ARG A 80 -10.12 -17.60 -1.29
C ARG A 80 -10.59 -18.28 -2.57
N ILE A 81 -10.94 -17.50 -3.62
CA ILE A 81 -11.34 -18.06 -4.92
C ILE A 81 -10.22 -18.88 -5.59
N PHE A 82 -8.97 -18.70 -5.14
CA PHE A 82 -7.80 -19.46 -5.60
C PHE A 82 -7.29 -20.49 -4.58
N ALA A 83 -8.08 -20.79 -3.54
CA ALA A 83 -7.68 -21.77 -2.52
C ALA A 83 -7.38 -23.15 -3.13
N ASP A 84 -8.18 -23.61 -4.10
CA ASP A 84 -8.00 -24.89 -4.80
C ASP A 84 -6.72 -24.94 -5.64
N HIS A 85 -6.12 -23.79 -5.92
CA HIS A 85 -4.84 -23.64 -6.64
C HIS A 85 -3.64 -23.38 -5.70
N GLY A 86 -3.79 -23.70 -4.41
CA GLY A 86 -2.78 -23.45 -3.39
C GLY A 86 -2.65 -21.99 -2.97
N GLY A 87 -3.60 -21.15 -3.35
CA GLY A 87 -3.62 -19.71 -3.16
C GLY A 87 -3.06 -18.94 -4.37
N ILE A 88 -3.04 -17.62 -4.26
CA ILE A 88 -2.51 -16.74 -5.31
C ILE A 88 -0.99 -16.67 -5.19
N ASP A 89 -0.30 -16.94 -6.29
CA ASP A 89 1.14 -16.69 -6.42
C ASP A 89 1.40 -15.22 -6.77
N HIS A 90 0.84 -14.76 -7.88
CA HIS A 90 0.96 -13.38 -8.32
C HIS A 90 -0.17 -12.95 -9.26
N PHE A 91 -0.25 -11.65 -9.53
CA PHE A 91 -1.03 -11.09 -10.61
C PHE A 91 -0.10 -10.59 -11.72
N SER A 92 -0.47 -10.88 -12.99
CA SER A 92 0.10 -10.20 -14.14
C SER A 92 -0.79 -9.01 -14.50
N ILE A 93 -0.17 -7.89 -14.82
CA ILE A 93 -0.86 -6.65 -15.19
C ILE A 93 -0.28 -6.16 -16.51
N ASP A 94 -1.12 -6.21 -17.53
CA ASP A 94 -0.71 -5.94 -18.90
C ASP A 94 -1.48 -4.74 -19.47
N GLU A 95 -0.80 -3.93 -20.28
CA GLU A 95 -1.44 -2.83 -21.00
C GLU A 95 -2.37 -3.38 -22.07
N THR A 96 -3.57 -2.80 -22.18
CA THR A 96 -4.51 -3.12 -23.28
C THR A 96 -4.33 -2.23 -24.51
N GLY A 97 -3.57 -1.14 -24.38
CA GLY A 97 -3.47 -0.08 -25.38
C GLY A 97 -4.56 0.99 -25.28
N VAL A 98 -5.57 0.77 -24.45
CA VAL A 98 -6.63 1.78 -24.19
C VAL A 98 -6.20 2.69 -23.06
N LYS A 99 -5.80 3.92 -23.41
CA LYS A 99 -5.32 4.90 -22.44
C LYS A 99 -5.49 6.35 -22.91
N SER A 100 -5.52 7.25 -21.93
CA SER A 100 -5.43 8.70 -22.08
C SER A 100 -4.62 9.30 -20.93
N ASP A 101 -4.55 10.62 -20.85
CA ASP A 101 -3.89 11.32 -19.74
C ASP A 101 -4.63 11.13 -18.39
N THR A 102 -5.89 10.72 -18.42
CA THR A 102 -6.75 10.61 -17.23
C THR A 102 -7.21 9.20 -16.92
N TYR A 103 -6.98 8.24 -17.80
CA TYR A 103 -7.34 6.84 -17.57
C TYR A 103 -6.46 5.88 -18.36
N GLN A 104 -6.37 4.66 -17.86
CA GLN A 104 -5.78 3.53 -18.57
C GLN A 104 -6.54 2.25 -18.24
N LEU A 105 -6.84 1.45 -19.25
CA LEU A 105 -7.39 0.11 -19.07
C LEU A 105 -6.25 -0.90 -19.03
N VAL A 106 -6.19 -1.71 -18.00
CA VAL A 106 -5.20 -2.78 -17.85
C VAL A 106 -5.90 -4.13 -17.78
N ARG A 107 -5.24 -5.15 -18.31
CA ARG A 107 -5.70 -6.54 -18.19
C ARG A 107 -4.99 -7.21 -17.02
N VAL A 108 -5.77 -7.84 -16.17
CA VAL A 108 -5.24 -8.54 -14.99
C VAL A 108 -5.50 -10.04 -15.13
N THR A 109 -4.45 -10.81 -14.93
CA THR A 109 -4.49 -12.28 -14.87
C THR A 109 -3.98 -12.71 -13.50
N VAL A 110 -4.68 -13.61 -12.85
CA VAL A 110 -4.27 -14.20 -11.58
C VAL A 110 -3.60 -15.55 -11.81
N TYR A 111 -2.51 -15.80 -11.11
CA TYR A 111 -1.76 -17.05 -11.16
C TYR A 111 -1.81 -17.73 -9.79
N GLY A 112 -2.21 -18.99 -9.77
CA GLY A 112 -2.17 -19.85 -8.60
C GLY A 112 -0.77 -20.42 -8.35
N LYS A 113 -0.52 -20.87 -7.12
CA LYS A 113 0.76 -21.51 -6.75
C LYS A 113 1.00 -22.83 -7.45
N ASP A 114 -0.04 -23.46 -8.00
CA ASP A 114 0.03 -24.66 -8.82
C ASP A 114 0.41 -24.38 -10.29
N GLY A 115 0.63 -23.13 -10.66
CA GLY A 115 0.95 -22.68 -12.01
C GLY A 115 -0.25 -22.46 -12.93
N ASN A 116 -1.46 -22.76 -12.50
CA ASN A 116 -2.67 -22.44 -13.24
C ASN A 116 -2.96 -20.95 -13.20
N SER A 117 -3.61 -20.43 -14.24
CA SER A 117 -3.99 -19.03 -14.33
C SER A 117 -5.42 -18.86 -14.80
N ALA A 118 -6.02 -17.75 -14.41
CA ALA A 118 -7.34 -17.34 -14.88
C ALA A 118 -7.38 -15.83 -15.13
N PRO A 119 -8.16 -15.36 -16.10
CA PRO A 119 -8.38 -13.93 -16.26
C PRO A 119 -9.14 -13.40 -15.04
N PHE A 120 -8.60 -12.33 -14.44
CA PHE A 120 -9.32 -11.59 -13.41
C PHE A 120 -10.28 -10.58 -14.04
N GLY A 121 -9.81 -9.88 -15.06
CA GLY A 121 -10.61 -8.94 -15.84
C GLY A 121 -9.81 -7.75 -16.37
N ASP A 122 -10.50 -6.89 -17.08
CA ASP A 122 -9.97 -5.60 -17.50
C ASP A 122 -10.37 -4.55 -16.47
N ILE A 123 -9.39 -3.88 -15.91
CA ILE A 123 -9.51 -2.96 -14.76
C ILE A 123 -9.21 -1.53 -15.22
N LEU A 124 -10.10 -0.61 -14.90
CA LEU A 124 -9.91 0.80 -15.18
C LEU A 124 -9.06 1.46 -14.08
N ILE A 125 -8.01 2.13 -14.49
CA ILE A 125 -7.18 2.96 -13.63
C ILE A 125 -7.43 4.41 -14.03
N ILE A 126 -7.73 5.26 -13.07
CA ILE A 126 -8.06 6.68 -13.29
C ILE A 126 -7.03 7.59 -12.63
N HIS A 127 -6.76 8.72 -13.25
CA HIS A 127 -5.91 9.77 -12.68
C HIS A 127 -6.77 10.84 -12.04
N THR A 128 -6.55 11.08 -10.75
CA THR A 128 -7.20 12.14 -9.98
C THR A 128 -6.23 13.26 -9.67
N ALA A 129 -6.71 14.50 -9.60
CA ALA A 129 -5.85 15.67 -9.38
C ALA A 129 -5.19 15.69 -8.00
N ASP A 130 -5.85 15.12 -7.00
CA ASP A 130 -5.44 15.13 -5.59
C ASP A 130 -4.67 13.88 -5.15
N ARG A 131 -4.93 12.73 -5.78
CA ARG A 131 -4.38 11.45 -5.35
C ARG A 131 -3.56 10.70 -6.41
N GLY A 132 -3.45 11.25 -7.63
CA GLY A 132 -2.77 10.59 -8.75
C GLY A 132 -3.54 9.39 -9.30
N TRP A 133 -2.81 8.35 -9.73
CA TRP A 133 -3.40 7.15 -10.31
C TRP A 133 -4.01 6.24 -9.24
N LEU A 134 -5.28 5.87 -9.44
CA LEU A 134 -6.05 4.99 -8.57
C LEU A 134 -6.78 3.93 -9.39
N VAL A 135 -6.97 2.76 -8.80
CA VAL A 135 -7.86 1.74 -9.33
C VAL A 135 -9.31 2.22 -9.17
N ASP A 136 -10.09 2.21 -10.25
CA ASP A 136 -11.52 2.53 -10.18
C ASP A 136 -12.28 1.37 -9.55
N GLY A 137 -12.85 1.59 -8.36
CA GLY A 137 -13.60 0.56 -7.63
C GLY A 137 -14.83 0.04 -8.36
N ARG A 138 -15.32 0.75 -9.37
CA ARG A 138 -16.41 0.28 -10.25
C ARG A 138 -16.00 -0.83 -11.20
N SER A 139 -14.72 -1.18 -11.24
CA SER A 139 -14.20 -2.29 -12.07
C SER A 139 -14.47 -3.68 -11.45
N PHE A 140 -14.98 -3.73 -10.22
CA PHE A 140 -15.22 -4.96 -9.44
C PHE A 140 -16.69 -5.30 -9.30
#